data_79acd0aa0b14a79669a27798b13dc8f2
#
_entry.id   79acd0aa0b14a79669a27798b13dc8f2
#
_cell.length_a   1.000
_cell.length_b   1.000
_cell.length_c   1.000
_cell.angle_alpha   90.00
_cell.angle_beta   90.00
_cell.angle_gamma   90.00
#
_symmetry.space_group_name_H-M   'P 1'
#
loop_
_entity.id
_entity.type
_entity.pdbx_description
1 polymer ?
#
loop_
_entity_poly.entity_id
_entity_poly.type
_entity_poly.pdbx_seq_one_letter_code
_entity_poly.pdbx_strand_id
1 'polypeptide(L)'
;MDKRAFTLALIIAALSVVIVWTYVSGEEDKIKKKYGIDTSVVVAKVDITELELIDDSKIVVKQMPEHFAAPGHFKTIKDVENTMAMVPILKGEQITRPRIAPPGMKTGLSRQVSSGKRAVAIIVDDRSAVSKLIKPGDRVDVLVAMDPYSGRRDKQTVQTVLQDVLVLSTGYNITNTIPKAGMENADKEIKIMNLNVNSNYNAVTLELDPYEVQKILFIQEFTSGYFLSLRNNSDKNVIRIKATNLFDVMGEDTQELKTFFAEKYK
;
A
#
# COMPACT_ATOMS: atom_id res chain seq x y z
N MET A 1 13.49 24.53 71.97
CA MET A 1 14.43 24.14 70.92
C MET A 1 15.23 25.36 70.54
N ASP A 2 16.55 25.26 70.66
CA ASP A 2 17.44 26.36 70.36
C ASP A 2 17.35 26.74 68.88
N LYS A 3 16.91 27.99 68.61
CA LYS A 3 16.76 28.49 67.23
C LYS A 3 18.06 28.35 66.44
N ARG A 4 19.23 28.43 67.12
CA ARG A 4 20.51 28.20 66.50
C ARG A 4 20.79 26.80 66.06
N ALA A 5 20.36 25.77 66.82
CA ALA A 5 20.49 24.37 66.45
C ALA A 5 19.57 24.00 65.25
N PHE A 6 18.37 24.59 65.20
CA PHE A 6 17.44 24.38 64.07
C PHE A 6 17.96 25.00 62.76
N THR A 7 18.54 26.23 62.82
CA THR A 7 19.14 26.84 61.63
C THR A 7 20.35 26.09 61.11
N LEU A 8 21.19 25.59 62.02
CA LEU A 8 22.35 24.76 61.66
C LEU A 8 21.90 23.44 61.01
N ALA A 9 20.89 22.78 61.52
CA ALA A 9 20.32 21.55 60.94
C ALA A 9 19.75 21.79 59.53
N LEU A 10 19.09 22.93 59.33
CA LEU A 10 18.51 23.31 58.03
C LEU A 10 19.61 23.61 56.99
N ILE A 11 20.72 24.27 57.40
CA ILE A 11 21.88 24.49 56.54
C ILE A 11 22.55 23.17 56.13
N ILE A 12 22.73 22.24 57.08
CA ILE A 12 23.35 20.94 56.80
C ILE A 12 22.43 20.14 55.86
N ALA A 13 21.10 20.17 56.07
CA ALA A 13 20.16 19.50 55.20
C ALA A 13 20.19 20.08 53.76
N ALA A 14 20.23 21.42 53.64
CA ALA A 14 20.35 22.05 52.33
C ALA A 14 21.65 21.69 51.61
N LEU A 15 22.76 21.69 52.36
CA LEU A 15 24.09 21.33 51.82
C LEU A 15 24.11 19.86 51.36
N SER A 16 23.49 18.94 52.11
CA SER A 16 23.37 17.53 51.74
C SER A 16 22.62 17.35 50.44
N VAL A 17 21.50 18.09 50.26
CA VAL A 17 20.72 18.04 49.00
C VAL A 17 21.55 18.52 47.82
N VAL A 18 22.31 19.60 47.96
CA VAL A 18 23.21 20.13 46.92
C VAL A 18 24.30 19.12 46.55
N ILE A 19 24.92 18.47 47.57
CA ILE A 19 25.94 17.46 47.34
C ILE A 19 25.38 16.25 46.59
N VAL A 20 24.23 15.75 47.02
CA VAL A 20 23.57 14.62 46.34
C VAL A 20 23.18 15.00 44.91
N TRP A 21 22.62 16.19 44.72
CA TRP A 21 22.24 16.66 43.39
C TRP A 21 23.44 16.78 42.45
N THR A 22 24.55 17.38 42.89
CA THR A 22 25.77 17.50 42.08
C THR A 22 26.41 16.14 41.79
N TYR A 23 26.35 15.19 42.73
CA TYR A 23 26.82 13.83 42.50
C TYR A 23 26.00 13.11 41.44
N VAL A 24 24.66 13.15 41.54
CA VAL A 24 23.75 12.51 40.61
C VAL A 24 23.88 13.11 39.19
N SER A 25 23.92 14.46 39.11
CA SER A 25 24.09 15.15 37.83
C SER A 25 25.46 14.81 37.18
N GLY A 26 26.50 14.70 37.96
CA GLY A 26 27.83 14.30 37.47
C GLY A 26 27.86 12.85 36.96
N GLU A 27 27.08 11.94 37.56
CA GLU A 27 27.00 10.55 37.13
C GLU A 27 26.16 10.41 35.83
N GLU A 28 25.07 11.18 35.72
CA GLU A 28 24.30 11.26 34.47
C GLU A 28 25.16 11.78 33.32
N ASP A 29 25.98 12.81 33.54
CA ASP A 29 26.87 13.36 32.50
C ASP A 29 27.96 12.35 32.08
N LYS A 30 28.46 11.53 32.97
CA LYS A 30 29.42 10.45 32.66
C LYS A 30 28.74 9.37 31.81
N ILE A 31 27.48 8.99 32.12
CA ILE A 31 26.68 8.03 31.36
C ILE A 31 26.42 8.57 29.95
N LYS A 32 26.00 9.84 29.85
CA LYS A 32 25.77 10.49 28.54
C LYS A 32 27.03 10.58 27.69
N LYS A 33 28.18 10.89 28.32
CA LYS A 33 29.50 10.93 27.65
C LYS A 33 29.93 9.53 27.16
N LYS A 34 29.60 8.48 27.91
CA LYS A 34 30.04 7.11 27.62
C LYS A 34 29.14 6.42 26.59
N TYR A 35 27.84 6.64 26.65
CA TYR A 35 26.84 5.89 25.84
C TYR A 35 26.09 6.77 24.83
N GLY A 36 26.37 8.07 24.80
CA GLY A 36 25.65 9.02 23.93
C GLY A 36 24.33 9.47 24.51
N ILE A 37 23.65 10.33 23.76
CA ILE A 37 22.30 10.82 24.07
C ILE A 37 21.28 9.75 23.66
N ASP A 38 20.18 9.66 24.39
CA ASP A 38 19.09 8.73 24.04
C ASP A 38 18.51 9.06 22.67
N THR A 39 18.38 8.03 21.87
CA THR A 39 17.75 8.08 20.54
C THR A 39 16.54 7.16 20.49
N SER A 40 15.58 7.51 19.63
CA SER A 40 14.42 6.68 19.37
C SER A 40 14.79 5.55 18.41
N VAL A 41 14.42 4.33 18.73
CA VAL A 41 14.66 3.15 17.89
C VAL A 41 13.37 2.33 17.76
N VAL A 42 12.98 2.00 16.53
CA VAL A 42 11.86 1.11 16.28
C VAL A 42 12.29 -0.34 16.52
N VAL A 43 11.54 -1.04 17.37
CA VAL A 43 11.78 -2.45 17.71
C VAL A 43 10.53 -3.28 17.49
N ALA A 44 10.70 -4.57 17.23
CA ALA A 44 9.59 -5.51 17.10
C ALA A 44 8.90 -5.74 18.45
N LYS A 45 7.59 -5.63 18.51
CA LYS A 45 6.74 -5.89 19.67
C LYS A 45 6.41 -7.38 19.80
N VAL A 46 6.35 -8.07 18.68
CA VAL A 46 6.12 -9.50 18.52
C VAL A 46 7.13 -10.09 17.54
N ASP A 47 7.21 -11.41 17.46
CA ASP A 47 7.99 -12.06 16.41
C ASP A 47 7.34 -11.79 15.06
N ILE A 48 8.15 -11.42 14.07
CA ILE A 48 7.74 -11.12 12.70
C ILE A 48 8.42 -12.14 11.80
N THR A 49 7.63 -12.88 11.00
CA THR A 49 8.16 -13.88 10.10
C THR A 49 8.71 -13.26 8.80
N GLU A 50 9.53 -14.02 8.08
CA GLU A 50 10.01 -13.61 6.77
C GLU A 50 8.84 -13.36 5.81
N LEU A 51 8.95 -12.30 4.99
CA LEU A 51 7.92 -11.85 4.05
C LEU A 51 6.57 -11.49 4.71
N GLU A 52 6.57 -11.18 5.98
CA GLU A 52 5.39 -10.69 6.69
C GLU A 52 5.31 -9.17 6.59
N LEU A 53 4.10 -8.64 6.38
CA LEU A 53 3.82 -7.21 6.39
C LEU A 53 3.95 -6.65 7.81
N ILE A 54 4.71 -5.60 7.96
CA ILE A 54 4.91 -4.89 9.22
C ILE A 54 3.89 -3.76 9.31
N ASP A 55 2.96 -3.90 10.24
CA ASP A 55 1.99 -2.87 10.62
C ASP A 55 2.34 -2.26 11.99
N ASP A 56 1.65 -1.19 12.35
CA ASP A 56 1.87 -0.45 13.61
C ASP A 56 1.62 -1.29 14.88
N SER A 57 0.79 -2.33 14.79
CA SER A 57 0.49 -3.23 15.91
C SER A 57 1.69 -4.09 16.31
N LYS A 58 2.61 -4.37 15.37
CA LYS A 58 3.76 -5.27 15.52
C LYS A 58 5.04 -4.57 15.98
N ILE A 59 5.05 -3.24 15.98
CA ILE A 59 6.25 -2.44 16.25
C ILE A 59 6.02 -1.42 17.35
N VAL A 60 7.10 -0.97 17.99
CA VAL A 60 7.06 0.05 19.03
C VAL A 60 8.34 0.85 19.03
N VAL A 61 8.26 2.15 19.39
CA VAL A 61 9.44 2.99 19.57
C VAL A 61 9.94 2.81 20.99
N LYS A 62 11.26 2.55 21.14
CA LYS A 62 11.96 2.53 22.43
C LYS A 62 13.06 3.60 22.43
N GLN A 63 13.25 4.23 23.58
CA GLN A 63 14.38 5.11 23.83
C GLN A 63 15.57 4.27 24.32
N MET A 64 16.74 4.51 23.74
CA MET A 64 17.99 3.89 24.19
C MET A 64 19.18 4.78 23.85
N PRO A 65 20.29 4.69 24.58
CA PRO A 65 21.50 5.43 24.24
C PRO A 65 21.97 5.10 22.82
N GLU A 66 22.42 6.12 22.10
CA GLU A 66 22.81 6.03 20.69
C GLU A 66 23.87 4.93 20.41
N HIS A 67 24.75 4.70 21.40
CA HIS A 67 25.74 3.63 21.29
C HIS A 67 25.16 2.22 21.11
N PHE A 68 23.94 1.99 21.59
CA PHE A 68 23.24 0.71 21.47
C PHE A 68 22.29 0.65 20.28
N ALA A 69 22.09 1.74 19.57
CA ALA A 69 21.29 1.77 18.36
C ALA A 69 22.06 1.11 17.20
N ALA A 70 21.44 0.10 16.58
CA ALA A 70 22.03 -0.59 15.45
C ALA A 70 22.21 0.35 14.23
N PRO A 71 23.28 0.21 13.45
CA PRO A 71 23.43 0.97 12.22
C PRO A 71 22.23 0.79 11.28
N GLY A 72 21.69 1.91 10.78
CA GLY A 72 20.52 1.88 9.89
C GLY A 72 19.19 1.62 10.61
N HIS A 73 19.09 1.82 11.93
CA HIS A 73 17.84 1.80 12.67
C HIS A 73 16.88 2.89 12.21
N PHE A 74 15.60 2.70 12.46
CA PHE A 74 14.54 3.67 12.21
C PHE A 74 14.13 4.36 13.50
N LYS A 75 13.79 5.66 13.39
CA LYS A 75 13.41 6.49 14.55
C LYS A 75 11.90 6.59 14.73
N THR A 76 11.13 6.41 13.67
CA THR A 76 9.66 6.55 13.70
C THR A 76 8.97 5.31 13.15
N ILE A 77 7.77 5.04 13.63
CA ILE A 77 6.91 3.93 13.13
C ILE A 77 6.60 4.12 11.66
N LYS A 78 6.35 5.36 11.22
CA LYS A 78 5.96 5.68 9.84
C LYS A 78 7.00 5.26 8.80
N ASP A 79 8.28 5.19 9.19
CA ASP A 79 9.36 4.80 8.30
C ASP A 79 9.41 3.27 8.06
N VAL A 80 8.74 2.50 8.91
CA VAL A 80 8.74 1.02 8.92
C VAL A 80 7.36 0.45 8.57
N GLU A 81 6.31 1.19 8.90
CA GLU A 81 4.92 0.80 8.59
C GLU A 81 4.73 0.53 7.10
N ASN A 82 3.97 -0.51 6.78
CA ASN A 82 3.71 -0.96 5.41
C ASN A 82 4.96 -1.43 4.64
N THR A 83 6.01 -1.83 5.34
CA THR A 83 7.15 -2.56 4.76
C THR A 83 7.03 -4.06 5.05
N MET A 84 7.85 -4.86 4.40
CA MET A 84 7.89 -6.31 4.60
C MET A 84 9.23 -6.73 5.19
N ALA A 85 9.19 -7.64 6.16
CA ALA A 85 10.37 -8.26 6.72
C ALA A 85 11.03 -9.15 5.66
N MET A 86 12.31 -8.93 5.36
CA MET A 86 13.09 -9.75 4.41
C MET A 86 13.76 -10.94 5.09
N VAL A 87 13.77 -10.95 6.39
CA VAL A 87 14.29 -12.03 7.26
C VAL A 87 13.44 -12.07 8.53
N PRO A 88 13.38 -13.16 9.27
CA PRO A 88 12.69 -13.20 10.56
C PRO A 88 13.26 -12.16 11.52
N ILE A 89 12.39 -11.47 12.23
CA ILE A 89 12.73 -10.46 13.26
C ILE A 89 12.09 -10.89 14.57
N LEU A 90 12.90 -11.10 15.59
CA LEU A 90 12.41 -11.56 16.89
C LEU A 90 11.88 -10.38 17.72
N LYS A 91 10.97 -10.70 18.63
CA LYS A 91 10.45 -9.73 19.62
C LYS A 91 11.57 -9.03 20.38
N GLY A 92 11.50 -7.70 20.39
CA GLY A 92 12.53 -6.84 21.03
C GLY A 92 13.71 -6.52 20.15
N GLU A 93 13.84 -7.10 18.97
CA GLU A 93 14.93 -6.82 18.02
C GLU A 93 14.72 -5.47 17.34
N GLN A 94 15.80 -4.76 17.07
CA GLN A 94 15.78 -3.46 16.38
C GLN A 94 15.53 -3.69 14.88
N ILE A 95 14.60 -2.92 14.33
CA ILE A 95 14.34 -2.95 12.91
C ILE A 95 15.33 -2.05 12.17
N THR A 96 16.05 -2.65 11.22
CA THR A 96 17.11 -1.96 10.46
C THR A 96 16.83 -2.02 8.96
N ARG A 97 17.38 -1.07 8.20
CA ARG A 97 17.16 -0.94 6.75
C ARG A 97 17.41 -2.23 5.94
N PRO A 98 18.49 -3.01 6.17
CA PRO A 98 18.74 -4.20 5.38
C PRO A 98 17.75 -5.35 5.65
N ARG A 99 16.97 -5.28 6.74
CA ARG A 99 16.03 -6.33 7.14
C ARG A 99 14.62 -6.13 6.62
N ILE A 100 14.31 -4.97 6.06
CA ILE A 100 13.00 -4.66 5.52
C ILE A 100 13.08 -4.16 4.08
N ALA A 101 12.01 -4.36 3.33
CA ALA A 101 11.86 -3.80 2.00
C ALA A 101 10.41 -3.32 1.80
N PRO A 102 10.19 -2.31 0.94
CA PRO A 102 8.82 -2.01 0.51
C PRO A 102 8.21 -3.23 -0.17
N PRO A 103 6.88 -3.43 -0.07
CA PRO A 103 6.19 -4.45 -0.84
C PRO A 103 6.50 -4.28 -2.33
N GLY A 104 6.87 -5.36 -2.99
CA GLY A 104 7.30 -5.29 -4.38
C GLY A 104 7.58 -6.67 -4.97
N MET A 105 8.20 -6.71 -6.15
CA MET A 105 8.47 -7.93 -6.90
C MET A 105 9.32 -8.95 -6.09
N LYS A 106 10.22 -8.48 -5.23
CA LYS A 106 11.06 -9.34 -4.37
C LYS A 106 10.31 -9.97 -3.20
N THR A 107 9.20 -9.36 -2.76
CA THR A 107 8.41 -9.82 -1.61
C THR A 107 7.29 -10.77 -2.00
N GLY A 108 7.03 -10.90 -3.30
CA GLY A 108 5.97 -11.75 -3.85
C GLY A 108 4.56 -11.14 -3.73
N LEU A 109 3.78 -11.30 -4.80
CA LEU A 109 2.41 -10.76 -4.88
C LEU A 109 1.45 -11.46 -3.92
N SER A 110 1.66 -12.74 -3.63
CA SER A 110 0.78 -13.55 -2.78
C SER A 110 0.62 -13.00 -1.35
N ARG A 111 1.58 -12.24 -0.86
CA ARG A 111 1.53 -11.61 0.48
C ARG A 111 0.71 -10.32 0.50
N GLN A 112 0.46 -9.73 -0.65
CA GLN A 112 -0.34 -8.51 -0.78
C GLN A 112 -1.82 -8.80 -1.04
N VAL A 113 -2.14 -10.04 -1.45
CA VAL A 113 -3.51 -10.47 -1.68
C VAL A 113 -4.21 -10.67 -0.35
N SER A 114 -5.36 -10.03 -0.18
CA SER A 114 -6.19 -10.13 1.02
C SER A 114 -6.64 -11.58 1.26
N SER A 115 -6.84 -11.93 2.54
CA SER A 115 -7.34 -13.26 2.90
C SER A 115 -8.67 -13.55 2.20
N GLY A 116 -8.78 -14.73 1.58
CA GLY A 116 -9.97 -15.13 0.80
C GLY A 116 -10.00 -14.63 -0.64
N LYS A 117 -9.18 -13.65 -1.00
CA LYS A 117 -9.08 -13.13 -2.37
C LYS A 117 -8.04 -13.86 -3.23
N ARG A 118 -7.99 -13.54 -4.51
CA ARG A 118 -7.08 -14.10 -5.52
C ARG A 118 -6.54 -12.98 -6.40
N ALA A 119 -5.30 -13.10 -6.83
CA ALA A 119 -4.70 -12.24 -7.84
C ALA A 119 -4.88 -12.87 -9.22
N VAL A 120 -5.45 -12.11 -10.15
CA VAL A 120 -5.64 -12.55 -11.54
C VAL A 120 -5.12 -11.48 -12.48
N ALA A 121 -4.22 -11.84 -13.37
CA ALA A 121 -3.70 -10.95 -14.40
C ALA A 121 -4.63 -10.98 -15.63
N ILE A 122 -4.95 -9.79 -16.12
CA ILE A 122 -5.67 -9.59 -17.37
C ILE A 122 -4.78 -8.84 -18.36
N ILE A 123 -4.86 -9.21 -19.63
CA ILE A 123 -4.10 -8.55 -20.69
C ILE A 123 -4.83 -7.26 -21.07
N VAL A 124 -4.12 -6.15 -21.15
CA VAL A 124 -4.68 -4.84 -21.49
C VAL A 124 -3.83 -4.14 -22.54
N ASP A 125 -4.49 -3.28 -23.29
CA ASP A 125 -3.88 -2.33 -24.23
C ASP A 125 -4.06 -0.87 -23.75
N ASP A 126 -3.64 0.09 -24.57
CA ASP A 126 -3.77 1.51 -24.25
C ASP A 126 -5.24 1.94 -24.08
N ARG A 127 -6.13 1.38 -24.89
CA ARG A 127 -7.54 1.71 -24.89
C ARG A 127 -8.27 1.11 -23.70
N SER A 128 -7.98 -0.14 -23.37
CA SER A 128 -8.64 -0.87 -22.28
C SER A 128 -8.16 -0.51 -20.90
N ALA A 129 -6.97 0.13 -20.77
CA ALA A 129 -6.34 0.50 -19.50
C ALA A 129 -6.19 2.02 -19.31
N VAL A 130 -7.15 2.81 -19.78
CA VAL A 130 -7.16 4.28 -19.58
C VAL A 130 -5.81 4.90 -20.01
N SER A 131 -5.34 4.59 -21.22
CA SER A 131 -4.03 5.02 -21.75
C SER A 131 -2.86 4.62 -20.85
N LYS A 132 -2.96 3.47 -20.19
CA LYS A 132 -1.94 2.94 -19.25
C LYS A 132 -1.64 3.88 -18.06
N LEU A 133 -2.64 4.66 -17.63
CA LEU A 133 -2.53 5.55 -16.48
C LEU A 133 -2.93 4.88 -15.16
N ILE A 134 -3.47 3.66 -15.21
CA ILE A 134 -3.81 2.87 -14.02
C ILE A 134 -2.52 2.50 -13.29
N LYS A 135 -2.55 2.61 -11.96
CA LYS A 135 -1.41 2.32 -11.09
C LYS A 135 -1.78 1.28 -10.03
N PRO A 136 -0.82 0.54 -9.48
CA PRO A 136 -1.05 -0.31 -8.32
C PRO A 136 -1.62 0.50 -7.15
N GLY A 137 -2.67 -0.04 -6.51
CA GLY A 137 -3.43 0.64 -5.46
C GLY A 137 -4.67 1.39 -5.95
N ASP A 138 -4.81 1.59 -7.26
CA ASP A 138 -6.04 2.18 -7.82
C ASP A 138 -7.21 1.20 -7.77
N ARG A 139 -8.42 1.74 -7.91
CA ARG A 139 -9.65 0.98 -8.01
C ARG A 139 -10.28 1.16 -9.39
N VAL A 140 -10.76 0.06 -9.95
CA VAL A 140 -11.33 0.04 -11.30
C VAL A 140 -12.66 -0.69 -11.33
N ASP A 141 -13.50 -0.33 -12.31
CA ASP A 141 -14.63 -1.15 -12.74
C ASP A 141 -14.26 -1.89 -14.02
N VAL A 142 -14.73 -3.12 -14.15
CA VAL A 142 -14.50 -3.96 -15.33
C VAL A 142 -15.77 -3.97 -16.18
N LEU A 143 -15.65 -3.47 -17.40
CA LEU A 143 -16.70 -3.44 -18.40
C LEU A 143 -16.38 -4.46 -19.51
N VAL A 144 -17.41 -5.08 -20.04
CA VAL A 144 -17.28 -6.12 -21.07
C VAL A 144 -18.20 -5.83 -22.22
N ALA A 145 -17.67 -5.93 -23.44
CA ALA A 145 -18.45 -5.94 -24.66
C ALA A 145 -18.82 -7.38 -25.01
N MET A 146 -20.09 -7.71 -24.95
CA MET A 146 -20.62 -9.04 -25.23
C MET A 146 -21.23 -9.11 -26.62
N ASP A 147 -20.86 -10.12 -27.38
CA ASP A 147 -21.45 -10.46 -28.68
C ASP A 147 -21.96 -11.92 -28.69
N PRO A 148 -23.11 -12.19 -28.04
CA PRO A 148 -23.59 -13.56 -27.87
C PRO A 148 -24.09 -14.22 -29.17
N TYR A 149 -24.23 -13.48 -30.26
CA TYR A 149 -24.79 -13.94 -31.53
C TYR A 149 -23.83 -13.70 -32.72
N SER A 150 -22.53 -13.63 -32.48
CA SER A 150 -21.47 -13.60 -33.51
C SER A 150 -21.75 -12.61 -34.65
N GLY A 151 -21.70 -11.31 -34.33
CA GLY A 151 -21.80 -10.23 -35.30
C GLY A 151 -23.20 -9.62 -35.48
N ARG A 152 -24.18 -10.06 -34.72
CA ARG A 152 -25.50 -9.39 -34.67
C ARG A 152 -25.42 -8.12 -33.83
N ARG A 153 -25.19 -6.98 -34.46
CA ARG A 153 -25.03 -5.67 -33.80
C ARG A 153 -26.20 -5.26 -32.90
N ASP A 154 -27.43 -5.69 -33.28
CA ASP A 154 -28.65 -5.45 -32.48
C ASP A 154 -28.66 -6.18 -31.14
N LYS A 155 -27.84 -7.20 -30.96
CA LYS A 155 -27.73 -8.03 -29.76
C LYS A 155 -26.45 -7.80 -28.98
N GLN A 156 -25.54 -6.99 -29.50
CA GLN A 156 -24.33 -6.60 -28.78
C GLN A 156 -24.68 -5.71 -27.61
N THR A 157 -24.02 -5.93 -26.47
CA THR A 157 -24.22 -5.15 -25.24
C THR A 157 -22.90 -4.87 -24.58
N VAL A 158 -22.83 -3.73 -23.89
CA VAL A 158 -21.73 -3.42 -22.95
C VAL A 158 -22.30 -3.40 -21.54
N GLN A 159 -21.67 -4.09 -20.63
CA GLN A 159 -22.08 -4.12 -19.23
C GLN A 159 -20.90 -4.07 -18.26
N THR A 160 -21.13 -3.46 -17.12
CA THR A 160 -20.19 -3.50 -15.99
C THR A 160 -20.39 -4.81 -15.25
N VAL A 161 -19.35 -5.65 -15.22
CA VAL A 161 -19.40 -7.00 -14.63
C VAL A 161 -18.81 -7.07 -13.25
N LEU A 162 -17.83 -6.21 -12.97
CA LEU A 162 -17.23 -6.04 -11.63
C LEU A 162 -17.08 -4.56 -11.34
N GLN A 163 -17.24 -4.18 -10.08
CA GLN A 163 -17.07 -2.83 -9.59
C GLN A 163 -16.15 -2.81 -8.37
N ASP A 164 -15.47 -1.67 -8.18
CA ASP A 164 -14.60 -1.42 -7.01
C ASP A 164 -13.51 -2.49 -6.83
N VAL A 165 -12.86 -2.87 -7.93
CA VAL A 165 -11.80 -3.88 -7.95
C VAL A 165 -10.45 -3.23 -7.68
N LEU A 166 -9.69 -3.76 -6.72
CA LEU A 166 -8.35 -3.28 -6.40
C LEU A 166 -7.32 -3.77 -7.42
N VAL A 167 -6.50 -2.86 -7.92
CA VAL A 167 -5.34 -3.14 -8.77
C VAL A 167 -4.14 -3.46 -7.90
N LEU A 168 -3.63 -4.69 -7.97
CA LEU A 168 -2.46 -5.14 -7.21
C LEU A 168 -1.15 -4.81 -7.94
N SER A 169 -1.14 -4.94 -9.27
CA SER A 169 0.05 -4.62 -10.07
C SER A 169 -0.30 -4.17 -11.48
N THR A 170 0.64 -3.44 -12.10
CA THR A 170 0.63 -3.09 -13.52
C THR A 170 1.95 -3.56 -14.14
N GLY A 171 1.88 -4.58 -14.99
CA GLY A 171 3.06 -5.30 -15.46
C GLY A 171 3.87 -5.85 -14.28
N TYR A 172 5.12 -5.43 -14.16
CA TYR A 172 6.02 -5.84 -13.06
C TYR A 172 5.96 -4.92 -11.83
N ASN A 173 5.22 -3.80 -11.89
CA ASN A 173 5.08 -2.87 -10.77
C ASN A 173 3.99 -3.36 -9.83
N ILE A 174 4.34 -3.73 -8.60
CA ILE A 174 3.43 -4.30 -7.60
C ILE A 174 2.88 -3.24 -6.64
N THR A 175 3.55 -2.09 -6.48
CA THR A 175 3.11 -1.04 -5.56
C THR A 175 3.39 0.34 -6.14
N ASN A 176 2.48 1.26 -5.87
CA ASN A 176 2.63 2.67 -6.20
C ASN A 176 3.38 3.46 -5.11
N THR A 177 3.69 2.83 -3.98
CA THR A 177 4.39 3.47 -2.87
C THR A 177 5.87 3.65 -3.18
N ILE A 178 6.28 4.90 -3.32
CA ILE A 178 7.68 5.27 -3.26
C ILE A 178 8.14 5.00 -1.82
N PRO A 179 9.24 4.27 -1.61
CA PRO A 179 9.79 4.09 -0.26
C PRO A 179 10.12 5.45 0.33
N LYS A 180 9.39 5.88 1.36
CA LYS A 180 9.67 7.17 2.04
C LYS A 180 10.80 7.06 3.06
N ALA A 181 11.27 5.86 3.36
CA ALA A 181 12.24 5.61 4.39
C ALA A 181 13.65 6.10 4.02
N GLY A 182 14.06 7.19 4.63
CA GLY A 182 15.45 7.59 4.71
C GLY A 182 16.09 8.24 3.50
N MET A 183 15.35 9.03 2.73
CA MET A 183 15.76 9.56 1.45
C MET A 183 16.02 11.06 1.39
N GLU A 184 16.47 11.69 2.47
CA GLU A 184 16.82 13.12 2.40
C GLU A 184 17.96 13.45 1.42
N ASN A 185 18.81 12.49 1.05
CA ASN A 185 19.93 12.70 0.12
C ASN A 185 19.87 11.88 -1.18
N ALA A 186 18.84 11.06 -1.37
CA ALA A 186 18.66 10.25 -2.58
C ALA A 186 17.64 10.87 -3.56
N ASP A 187 17.09 12.03 -3.24
CA ASP A 187 15.96 12.64 -3.96
C ASP A 187 16.24 12.97 -5.43
N LYS A 188 17.49 13.18 -5.82
CA LYS A 188 17.80 13.52 -7.22
C LYS A 188 17.81 12.30 -8.14
N GLU A 189 18.39 11.18 -7.73
CA GLU A 189 18.46 9.97 -8.57
C GLU A 189 17.14 9.20 -8.60
N ILE A 190 16.40 9.19 -7.50
CA ILE A 190 15.11 8.49 -7.41
C ILE A 190 13.99 9.25 -8.12
N LYS A 191 14.02 10.58 -8.08
CA LYS A 191 13.08 11.39 -8.87
C LYS A 191 13.19 11.15 -10.37
N ILE A 192 14.39 10.89 -10.86
CA ILE A 192 14.66 10.55 -12.27
C ILE A 192 14.23 9.11 -12.58
N MET A 193 14.44 8.16 -11.68
CA MET A 193 14.01 6.77 -11.86
C MET A 193 12.49 6.60 -11.84
N ASN A 194 11.77 7.36 -11.02
CA ASN A 194 10.31 7.23 -10.89
C ASN A 194 9.50 7.99 -11.94
N LEU A 195 10.08 8.97 -12.62
CA LEU A 195 9.41 9.68 -13.73
C LEU A 195 9.33 8.85 -15.02
N ASN A 196 10.19 7.84 -15.17
CA ASN A 196 10.26 6.97 -16.35
C ASN A 196 9.85 5.51 -16.07
N VAL A 197 9.39 5.15 -14.89
CA VAL A 197 9.05 3.77 -14.57
C VAL A 197 7.68 3.40 -15.12
N ASN A 198 7.73 2.87 -16.33
CA ASN A 198 6.79 1.94 -16.95
C ASN A 198 5.30 2.33 -16.94
N SER A 199 4.95 3.35 -17.71
CA SER A 199 3.63 3.43 -18.34
C SER A 199 3.44 2.35 -19.44
N ASN A 200 4.45 1.56 -19.75
CA ASN A 200 4.39 0.52 -20.77
C ASN A 200 4.19 -0.87 -20.15
N TYR A 201 2.95 -1.18 -19.80
CA TYR A 201 2.55 -2.51 -19.33
C TYR A 201 1.45 -3.09 -20.22
N ASN A 202 1.45 -4.41 -20.36
CA ASN A 202 0.46 -5.14 -21.17
C ASN A 202 -0.46 -6.01 -20.30
N ALA A 203 -0.32 -5.95 -18.99
CA ALA A 203 -1.13 -6.69 -18.04
C ALA A 203 -1.40 -5.87 -16.79
N VAL A 204 -2.59 -6.06 -16.24
CA VAL A 204 -3.01 -5.52 -14.94
C VAL A 204 -3.44 -6.69 -14.06
N THR A 205 -2.96 -6.74 -12.83
CA THR A 205 -3.35 -7.77 -11.87
C THR A 205 -4.40 -7.21 -10.92
N LEU A 206 -5.53 -7.89 -10.87
CA LEU A 206 -6.70 -7.53 -10.08
C LEU A 206 -6.82 -8.44 -8.85
N GLU A 207 -7.35 -7.89 -7.75
CA GLU A 207 -7.72 -8.65 -6.57
C GLU A 207 -9.20 -9.00 -6.62
N LEU A 208 -9.51 -10.28 -6.72
CA LEU A 208 -10.86 -10.80 -6.97
C LEU A 208 -11.27 -11.87 -5.98
N ASP A 209 -12.58 -12.00 -5.75
CA ASP A 209 -13.14 -13.17 -5.10
C ASP A 209 -13.00 -14.42 -5.99
N PRO A 210 -12.96 -15.64 -5.42
CA PRO A 210 -12.86 -16.87 -6.21
C PRO A 210 -13.96 -17.01 -7.28
N TYR A 211 -15.18 -16.52 -7.01
CA TYR A 211 -16.26 -16.53 -7.98
C TYR A 211 -16.06 -15.46 -9.09
N GLU A 212 -15.56 -14.29 -8.74
CA GLU A 212 -15.21 -13.24 -9.69
C GLU A 212 -14.08 -13.66 -10.62
N VAL A 213 -13.13 -14.45 -10.13
CA VAL A 213 -12.08 -15.07 -10.95
C VAL A 213 -12.70 -15.90 -12.08
N GLN A 214 -13.69 -16.75 -11.77
CA GLN A 214 -14.36 -17.56 -12.78
C GLN A 214 -15.07 -16.69 -13.82
N LYS A 215 -15.72 -15.60 -13.39
CA LYS A 215 -16.34 -14.63 -14.31
C LYS A 215 -15.32 -14.01 -15.27
N ILE A 216 -14.19 -13.55 -14.74
CA ILE A 216 -13.14 -12.90 -15.55
C ILE A 216 -12.55 -13.90 -16.55
N LEU A 217 -12.26 -15.13 -16.14
CA LEU A 217 -11.74 -16.16 -17.03
C LEU A 217 -12.74 -16.51 -18.14
N PHE A 218 -14.02 -16.64 -17.79
CA PHE A 218 -15.08 -16.84 -18.79
C PHE A 218 -15.15 -15.69 -19.79
N ILE A 219 -15.09 -14.46 -19.31
CA ILE A 219 -15.10 -13.26 -20.15
C ILE A 219 -13.90 -13.24 -21.10
N GLN A 220 -12.72 -13.54 -20.58
CA GLN A 220 -11.48 -13.55 -21.34
C GLN A 220 -11.51 -14.56 -22.49
N GLU A 221 -12.16 -15.69 -22.28
CA GLU A 221 -12.24 -16.78 -23.27
C GLU A 221 -13.35 -16.56 -24.31
N PHE A 222 -14.49 -15.98 -23.90
CA PHE A 222 -15.72 -15.97 -24.71
C PHE A 222 -16.18 -14.59 -25.17
N THR A 223 -15.41 -13.52 -24.93
CA THR A 223 -15.82 -12.17 -25.35
C THR A 223 -14.76 -11.47 -26.18
N SER A 224 -15.18 -10.39 -26.86
CA SER A 224 -14.30 -9.57 -27.71
C SER A 224 -13.32 -8.69 -26.95
N GLY A 225 -13.34 -8.73 -25.63
CA GLY A 225 -12.45 -7.97 -24.77
C GLY A 225 -13.16 -7.29 -23.60
N TYR A 226 -12.38 -6.70 -22.73
CA TYR A 226 -12.84 -5.94 -21.57
C TYR A 226 -12.16 -4.57 -21.53
N PHE A 227 -12.77 -3.66 -20.80
CA PHE A 227 -12.29 -2.31 -20.59
C PHE A 227 -12.27 -2.03 -19.08
N LEU A 228 -11.24 -1.34 -18.63
CA LEU A 228 -11.13 -0.87 -17.26
C LEU A 228 -11.56 0.60 -17.20
N SER A 229 -12.41 0.94 -16.27
CA SER A 229 -12.77 2.31 -15.94
C SER A 229 -12.15 2.66 -14.59
N LEU A 230 -11.32 3.70 -14.57
CA LEU A 230 -10.64 4.14 -13.35
C LEU A 230 -11.63 4.86 -12.43
N ARG A 231 -11.71 4.43 -11.18
CA ARG A 231 -12.54 5.06 -10.14
C ARG A 231 -11.74 6.08 -9.34
N ASN A 232 -12.46 6.98 -8.70
CA ASN A 232 -11.88 7.71 -7.59
C ASN A 232 -11.63 6.73 -6.42
N ASN A 233 -10.43 6.73 -5.86
CA ASN A 233 -10.02 5.80 -4.80
C ASN A 233 -10.85 5.91 -3.51
N SER A 234 -11.56 7.03 -3.32
CA SER A 234 -12.48 7.23 -2.19
C SER A 234 -13.90 6.73 -2.48
N ASP A 235 -14.24 6.45 -3.74
CA ASP A 235 -15.57 5.97 -4.15
C ASP A 235 -15.64 4.45 -4.04
N LYS A 236 -16.34 3.96 -3.02
CA LYS A 236 -16.61 2.54 -2.78
C LYS A 236 -18.05 2.14 -3.08
N ASN A 237 -18.85 3.04 -3.67
CA ASN A 237 -20.25 2.78 -3.93
C ASN A 237 -20.41 1.79 -5.09
N VAL A 238 -21.09 0.70 -4.84
CA VAL A 238 -21.49 -0.27 -5.87
C VAL A 238 -22.95 0.00 -6.21
N ILE A 239 -23.21 0.28 -7.49
CA ILE A 239 -24.55 0.60 -7.99
C ILE A 239 -24.95 -0.38 -9.09
N ARG A 240 -26.25 -0.65 -9.23
CA ARG A 240 -26.75 -1.47 -10.33
C ARG A 240 -26.76 -0.65 -11.61
N ILE A 241 -25.86 -0.99 -12.54
CA ILE A 241 -25.76 -0.36 -13.87
C ILE A 241 -26.45 -1.29 -14.87
N LYS A 242 -27.41 -0.73 -15.63
CA LYS A 242 -28.09 -1.46 -16.72
C LYS A 242 -27.09 -1.68 -17.87
N ALA A 243 -27.12 -2.86 -18.48
CA ALA A 243 -26.37 -3.10 -19.71
C ALA A 243 -26.86 -2.15 -20.83
N THR A 244 -25.91 -1.60 -21.56
CA THR A 244 -26.15 -0.67 -22.68
C THR A 244 -26.06 -1.42 -24.00
N ASN A 245 -27.00 -1.21 -24.89
CA ASN A 245 -27.02 -1.78 -26.25
C ASN A 245 -27.00 -0.66 -27.28
N LEU A 246 -26.97 -1.06 -28.58
CA LEU A 246 -26.94 -0.12 -29.70
C LEU A 246 -28.10 0.90 -29.63
N PHE A 247 -29.30 0.44 -29.27
CA PHE A 247 -30.49 1.27 -29.25
C PHE A 247 -30.50 2.29 -28.09
N ASP A 248 -29.82 2.00 -26.99
CA ASP A 248 -29.70 2.94 -25.89
C ASP A 248 -28.75 4.13 -26.26
N VAL A 249 -27.89 3.96 -27.26
CA VAL A 249 -26.93 4.97 -27.71
C VAL A 249 -27.48 5.85 -28.84
N MET A 250 -28.34 5.29 -29.69
CA MET A 250 -28.80 5.96 -30.91
C MET A 250 -29.97 6.96 -30.72
N GLY A 251 -30.57 7.01 -29.50
CA GLY A 251 -31.58 8.03 -29.18
C GLY A 251 -32.81 7.98 -30.07
N GLU A 252 -33.13 9.07 -30.78
CA GLU A 252 -34.34 9.24 -31.57
C GLU A 252 -34.43 8.30 -32.77
N ASP A 253 -33.30 7.90 -33.35
CA ASP A 253 -33.25 6.99 -34.53
C ASP A 253 -33.48 5.52 -34.18
N THR A 254 -33.81 5.22 -32.93
CA THR A 254 -33.94 3.85 -32.40
C THR A 254 -35.02 3.04 -33.13
N GLN A 255 -36.14 3.69 -33.55
CA GLN A 255 -37.25 2.99 -34.16
C GLN A 255 -36.95 2.53 -35.59
N GLU A 256 -36.32 3.38 -36.39
CA GLU A 256 -35.87 3.06 -37.74
C GLU A 256 -34.83 1.94 -37.76
N LEU A 257 -33.89 2.00 -36.83
CA LEU A 257 -32.87 0.97 -36.66
C LEU A 257 -33.44 -0.37 -36.23
N LYS A 258 -34.44 -0.41 -35.37
CA LYS A 258 -35.13 -1.65 -35.01
C LYS A 258 -35.81 -2.31 -36.19
N THR A 259 -36.49 -1.53 -37.05
CA THR A 259 -37.10 -2.05 -38.28
C THR A 259 -36.05 -2.54 -39.25
N PHE A 260 -34.99 -1.81 -39.49
CA PHE A 260 -33.86 -2.22 -40.34
C PHE A 260 -33.24 -3.55 -39.87
N PHE A 261 -32.93 -3.70 -38.59
CA PHE A 261 -32.36 -4.95 -38.09
C PHE A 261 -33.35 -6.10 -38.08
N ALA A 262 -34.63 -5.84 -37.85
CA ALA A 262 -35.68 -6.86 -37.99
C ALA A 262 -35.80 -7.40 -39.40
N GLU A 263 -35.62 -6.57 -40.41
CA GLU A 263 -35.61 -7.00 -41.83
C GLU A 263 -34.30 -7.69 -42.20
N LYS A 264 -33.16 -7.19 -41.75
CA LYS A 264 -31.85 -7.74 -42.09
C LYS A 264 -31.59 -9.13 -41.55
N TYR A 265 -32.17 -9.48 -40.42
CA TYR A 265 -31.93 -10.75 -39.72
C TYR A 265 -33.18 -11.69 -39.72
N LYS A 266 -34.15 -11.43 -40.60
CA LYS A 266 -35.18 -12.38 -40.97
C LYS A 266 -34.56 -13.51 -41.80
#